data_45aa076e208762a9b34248a7fae6e5cf
#
_entry.id   45aa076e208762a9b34248a7fae6e5cf
#
_cell.length_a   1.000
_cell.length_b   1.000
_cell.length_c   1.000
_cell.angle_alpha   90.00
_cell.angle_beta   90.00
_cell.angle_gamma   90.00
#
_symmetry.space_group_name_H-M   'P 1'
#
loop_
_entity.id
_entity.type
_entity.pdbx_description
1 polymer ?
#
loop_
_entity_poly.entity_id
_entity_poly.type
_entity_poly.pdbx_seq_one_letter_code
_entity_poly.pdbx_strand_id
1 'polypeptide(L)'
;MSEAIQANSLVTLHYRISLPSGQPLISTFNATPATLQLGAGEMLPAMERLLIGLMPGTHHIFELAADEAFGPYRDELVERVKREHMPEEEIEAMSIMEFTAPDGSRYSGLVREIDDRSALIDFNHPLAGKSIHFEVQVIGIS
;
A
#
# COMPACT_ATOMS: atom_id res chain seq x y z
N MET A 1 -14.31 14.45 27.65
CA MET A 1 -15.13 13.48 26.96
C MET A 1 -14.47 13.14 25.63
N SER A 2 -14.25 11.84 25.36
CA SER A 2 -13.60 11.43 24.13
C SER A 2 -14.57 11.45 22.97
N GLU A 3 -14.10 11.93 21.84
CA GLU A 3 -14.89 11.93 20.62
C GLU A 3 -14.42 10.81 19.68
N ALA A 4 -15.34 10.28 18.88
CA ALA A 4 -15.02 9.30 17.87
C ALA A 4 -14.29 9.96 16.70
N ILE A 5 -13.53 9.17 15.95
CA ILE A 5 -12.83 9.65 14.77
C ILE A 5 -13.84 10.12 13.74
N GLN A 6 -13.59 11.29 13.16
CA GLN A 6 -14.39 11.88 12.10
C GLN A 6 -13.59 11.92 10.79
N ALA A 7 -14.26 12.28 9.70
CA ALA A 7 -13.65 12.25 8.37
C ALA A 7 -12.46 13.20 8.19
N ASN A 8 -12.30 14.18 9.08
CA ASN A 8 -11.20 15.14 9.03
C ASN A 8 -10.37 15.18 10.31
N SER A 9 -10.48 14.16 11.14
CA SER A 9 -9.74 14.11 12.40
C SER A 9 -8.26 13.90 12.19
N LEU A 10 -7.46 14.45 13.12
CA LEU A 10 -6.05 14.13 13.24
C LEU A 10 -5.94 12.98 14.24
N VAL A 11 -5.48 11.83 13.78
CA VAL A 11 -5.50 10.60 14.56
C VAL A 11 -4.08 10.11 14.83
N THR A 12 -3.79 9.82 16.09
CA THR A 12 -2.55 9.15 16.48
C THR A 12 -2.88 7.70 16.78
N LEU A 13 -2.23 6.78 16.09
CA LEU A 13 -2.53 5.37 16.20
C LEU A 13 -1.31 4.50 15.87
N HIS A 14 -1.34 3.28 16.38
CA HIS A 14 -0.51 2.22 15.83
C HIS A 14 -1.32 1.44 14.82
N TYR A 15 -0.68 1.02 13.74
CA TYR A 15 -1.34 0.17 12.76
C TYR A 15 -0.38 -0.90 12.23
N ARG A 16 -0.95 -1.97 11.73
CA ARG A 16 -0.21 -3.03 11.06
C ARG A 16 -1.02 -3.52 9.88
N ILE A 17 -0.36 -3.64 8.73
CA ILE A 17 -0.93 -4.26 7.54
C ILE A 17 -0.23 -5.58 7.36
N SER A 18 -1.00 -6.66 7.30
CA SER A 18 -0.46 -8.01 7.16
C SER A 18 -1.27 -8.81 6.16
N LEU A 19 -0.66 -9.89 5.66
CA LEU A 19 -1.36 -10.87 4.82
C LEU A 19 -2.21 -11.78 5.71
N PRO A 20 -3.25 -12.45 5.15
CA PRO A 20 -4.07 -13.38 5.93
C PRO A 20 -3.26 -14.52 6.57
N SER A 21 -2.08 -14.82 6.04
CA SER A 21 -1.17 -15.80 6.64
C SER A 21 -0.55 -15.31 7.94
N GLY A 22 -0.69 -14.01 8.27
CA GLY A 22 -0.09 -13.41 9.44
C GLY A 22 1.23 -12.72 9.18
N GLN A 23 1.77 -12.80 7.96
CA GLN A 23 3.02 -12.15 7.62
C GLN A 23 2.85 -10.63 7.64
N PRO A 24 3.55 -9.89 8.54
CA PRO A 24 3.43 -8.44 8.58
C PRO A 24 4.15 -7.81 7.39
N LEU A 25 3.51 -6.78 6.81
CA LEU A 25 4.09 -6.02 5.71
C LEU A 25 4.56 -4.65 6.19
N ILE A 26 3.73 -3.98 6.98
CA ILE A 26 4.02 -2.68 7.59
C ILE A 26 3.50 -2.73 9.01
N SER A 27 4.26 -2.22 9.98
CA SER A 27 3.80 -2.14 11.36
C SER A 27 4.47 -1.00 12.09
N THR A 28 3.69 -0.28 12.91
CA THR A 28 4.22 0.73 13.83
C THR A 28 4.25 0.24 15.28
N PHE A 29 3.76 -0.99 15.55
CA PHE A 29 3.57 -1.47 16.92
C PHE A 29 4.86 -1.55 17.75
N ASN A 30 5.99 -1.71 17.09
CA ASN A 30 7.29 -1.74 17.77
C ASN A 30 8.08 -0.45 17.56
N ALA A 31 7.39 0.62 17.17
CA ALA A 31 8.02 1.90 16.84
C ALA A 31 7.14 3.05 17.35
N THR A 32 7.42 4.27 16.88
CA THR A 32 6.62 5.44 17.21
C THR A 32 5.25 5.36 16.54
N PRO A 33 4.16 5.70 17.25
CA PRO A 33 2.84 5.75 16.62
C PRO A 33 2.80 6.75 15.47
N ALA A 34 1.98 6.46 14.48
CA ALA A 34 1.76 7.37 13.35
C ALA A 34 0.70 8.40 13.71
N THR A 35 0.88 9.64 13.27
CA THR A 35 -0.14 10.68 13.35
C THR A 35 -0.56 11.02 11.94
N LEU A 36 -1.84 10.80 11.63
CA LEU A 36 -2.38 10.93 10.29
C LEU A 36 -3.57 11.88 10.28
N GLN A 37 -3.60 12.76 9.26
CA GLN A 37 -4.73 13.63 9.00
C GLN A 37 -5.68 12.91 8.04
N LEU A 38 -6.88 12.59 8.50
CA LEU A 38 -7.88 11.97 7.62
C LEU A 38 -8.36 13.00 6.58
N GLY A 39 -8.60 12.52 5.38
CA GLY A 39 -9.01 13.37 4.27
C GLY A 39 -7.85 14.03 3.53
N ALA A 40 -6.62 13.87 3.99
CA ALA A 40 -5.43 14.48 3.38
C ALA A 40 -4.73 13.58 2.36
N GLY A 41 -5.24 12.36 2.13
CA GLY A 41 -4.64 11.43 1.19
C GLY A 41 -3.46 10.65 1.74
N GLU A 42 -3.22 10.70 3.04
CA GLU A 42 -2.11 9.97 3.67
C GLU A 42 -2.38 8.47 3.81
N MET A 43 -3.64 8.07 3.70
CA MET A 43 -4.08 6.68 3.83
C MET A 43 -5.11 6.37 2.75
N LEU A 44 -5.24 5.09 2.39
CA LEU A 44 -6.26 4.68 1.41
C LEU A 44 -7.66 5.06 1.91
N PRO A 45 -8.54 5.58 1.05
CA PRO A 45 -9.91 5.95 1.47
C PRO A 45 -10.68 4.83 2.13
N ALA A 46 -10.50 3.58 1.70
CA ALA A 46 -11.15 2.44 2.34
C ALA A 46 -10.70 2.26 3.78
N MET A 47 -9.42 2.48 4.06
CA MET A 47 -8.87 2.39 5.42
C MET A 47 -9.34 3.54 6.28
N GLU A 48 -9.40 4.77 5.73
CA GLU A 48 -9.92 5.93 6.46
C GLU A 48 -11.36 5.71 6.91
N ARG A 49 -12.18 5.14 6.03
CA ARG A 49 -13.58 4.86 6.37
C ARG A 49 -13.73 3.88 7.51
N LEU A 50 -12.82 2.93 7.64
CA LEU A 50 -12.83 1.98 8.74
C LEU A 50 -12.49 2.62 10.08
N LEU A 51 -11.70 3.69 10.07
CA LEU A 51 -11.30 4.40 11.28
C LEU A 51 -12.40 5.30 11.80
N ILE A 52 -13.24 5.85 10.94
CA ILE A 52 -14.32 6.75 11.33
C ILE A 52 -15.26 6.04 12.30
N GLY A 53 -15.55 6.68 13.43
CA GLY A 53 -16.40 6.14 14.48
C GLY A 53 -15.67 5.40 15.58
N LEU A 54 -14.37 5.17 15.45
CA LEU A 54 -13.59 4.52 16.50
C LEU A 54 -13.24 5.52 17.60
N MET A 55 -13.14 5.01 18.81
CA MET A 55 -12.82 5.82 20.00
C MET A 55 -11.36 5.62 20.39
N PRO A 56 -10.75 6.59 21.10
CA PRO A 56 -9.41 6.37 21.67
C PRO A 56 -9.38 5.14 22.55
N GLY A 57 -8.32 4.35 22.43
CA GLY A 57 -8.17 3.06 23.13
C GLY A 57 -8.72 1.87 22.38
N THR A 58 -9.39 2.07 21.25
CA THR A 58 -9.91 0.97 20.44
C THR A 58 -8.75 0.19 19.80
N HIS A 59 -8.82 -1.13 19.91
CA HIS A 59 -7.90 -2.02 19.22
C HIS A 59 -8.74 -3.01 18.41
N HIS A 60 -8.58 -3.01 17.10
CA HIS A 60 -9.42 -3.83 16.23
C HIS A 60 -8.63 -4.29 15.00
N ILE A 61 -9.02 -5.44 14.47
CA ILE A 61 -8.43 -5.99 13.25
C ILE A 61 -9.55 -6.05 12.20
N PHE A 62 -9.31 -5.36 11.08
CA PHE A 62 -10.22 -5.38 9.95
C PHE A 62 -9.68 -6.31 8.87
N GLU A 63 -10.57 -7.04 8.23
CA GLU A 63 -10.24 -7.84 7.06
C GLU A 63 -10.71 -7.11 5.82
N LEU A 64 -9.81 -6.89 4.87
CA LEU A 64 -10.10 -6.19 3.63
C LEU A 64 -9.88 -7.12 2.45
N ALA A 65 -10.91 -7.23 1.61
CA ALA A 65 -10.76 -7.92 0.32
C ALA A 65 -9.89 -7.08 -0.63
N ALA A 66 -9.37 -7.69 -1.68
CA ALA A 66 -8.48 -7.01 -2.61
C ALA A 66 -9.08 -5.73 -3.18
N ASP A 67 -10.35 -5.75 -3.56
CA ASP A 67 -11.02 -4.58 -4.14
C ASP A 67 -11.28 -3.47 -3.12
N GLU A 68 -11.26 -3.79 -1.83
CA GLU A 68 -11.39 -2.80 -0.76
C GLU A 68 -10.03 -2.29 -0.27
N ALA A 69 -8.95 -2.96 -0.64
CA ALA A 69 -7.59 -2.61 -0.21
C ALA A 69 -6.83 -1.94 -1.35
N PHE A 70 -5.93 -2.67 -2.01
CA PHE A 70 -5.06 -2.12 -3.04
C PHE A 70 -5.59 -2.36 -4.46
N GLY A 71 -6.81 -2.86 -4.57
CA GLY A 71 -7.48 -3.08 -5.84
C GLY A 71 -7.20 -4.45 -6.43
N PRO A 72 -7.92 -4.82 -7.49
CA PRO A 72 -7.72 -6.09 -8.15
C PRO A 72 -6.41 -6.12 -8.94
N TYR A 73 -5.87 -7.32 -9.10
CA TYR A 73 -4.73 -7.51 -9.99
C TYR A 73 -5.22 -7.38 -11.44
N ARG A 74 -4.48 -6.62 -12.25
CA ARG A 74 -4.84 -6.36 -13.65
C ARG A 74 -3.76 -6.87 -14.58
N ASP A 75 -4.12 -7.79 -15.47
CA ASP A 75 -3.19 -8.34 -16.45
C ASP A 75 -2.72 -7.29 -17.44
N GLU A 76 -3.53 -6.27 -17.73
CA GLU A 76 -3.17 -5.18 -18.62
C GLU A 76 -2.04 -4.29 -18.08
N LEU A 77 -1.72 -4.39 -16.79
CA LEU A 77 -0.59 -3.68 -16.20
C LEU A 77 0.72 -4.47 -16.28
N VAL A 78 0.69 -5.66 -16.86
CA VAL A 78 1.89 -6.43 -17.12
C VAL A 78 2.29 -6.17 -18.56
N GLU A 79 3.48 -5.60 -18.76
CA GLU A 79 3.94 -5.20 -20.09
C GLU A 79 5.33 -5.73 -20.38
N ARG A 80 5.60 -6.01 -21.66
CA ARG A 80 6.93 -6.36 -22.12
C ARG A 80 7.62 -5.08 -22.59
N VAL A 81 8.71 -4.74 -21.92
CA VAL A 81 9.48 -3.52 -22.21
C VAL A 81 10.80 -3.92 -22.85
N LYS A 82 11.16 -3.23 -23.94
CA LYS A 82 12.44 -3.47 -24.61
C LYS A 82 13.57 -3.01 -23.71
N ARG A 83 14.67 -3.77 -23.66
CA ARG A 83 15.80 -3.45 -22.79
C ARG A 83 16.42 -2.10 -23.12
N GLU A 84 16.37 -1.66 -24.37
CA GLU A 84 16.86 -0.35 -24.78
C GLU A 84 16.09 0.81 -24.15
N HIS A 85 14.86 0.57 -23.66
CA HIS A 85 14.04 1.58 -23.01
C HIS A 85 14.12 1.51 -21.48
N MET A 86 14.97 0.64 -20.94
CA MET A 86 15.09 0.48 -19.50
C MET A 86 16.21 1.35 -18.94
N PRO A 87 16.04 1.89 -17.72
CA PRO A 87 16.97 2.88 -17.18
C PRO A 87 18.31 2.31 -16.71
N GLU A 88 18.42 1.00 -16.54
CA GLU A 88 19.62 0.37 -16.03
C GLU A 88 20.12 -0.74 -16.96
N GLU A 89 21.44 -0.92 -17.02
CA GLU A 89 22.05 -1.94 -17.85
C GLU A 89 22.00 -3.31 -17.18
N GLU A 90 22.14 -3.36 -15.86
CA GLU A 90 22.04 -4.60 -15.10
C GLU A 90 20.65 -4.72 -14.47
N ILE A 91 19.89 -5.69 -14.95
CA ILE A 91 18.54 -5.92 -14.51
C ILE A 91 18.42 -7.36 -14.07
N GLU A 92 17.88 -7.57 -12.87
CA GLU A 92 17.69 -8.92 -12.34
C GLU A 92 16.21 -9.24 -12.27
N ALA A 93 15.85 -10.50 -12.55
CA ALA A 93 14.48 -10.97 -12.36
C ALA A 93 14.09 -10.85 -10.88
N MET A 94 12.81 -10.57 -10.64
CA MET A 94 12.22 -10.40 -9.30
C MET A 94 12.69 -9.15 -8.57
N SER A 95 13.38 -8.23 -9.23
CA SER A 95 13.72 -6.93 -8.67
C SER A 95 12.64 -5.89 -9.00
N ILE A 96 12.60 -4.84 -8.19
CA ILE A 96 11.69 -3.71 -8.43
C ILE A 96 12.50 -2.58 -9.07
N MET A 97 11.99 -2.04 -10.17
CA MET A 97 12.61 -0.94 -10.89
C MET A 97 11.69 0.27 -10.97
N GLU A 98 12.29 1.44 -10.99
CA GLU A 98 11.56 2.69 -11.17
C GLU A 98 11.67 3.16 -12.61
N PHE A 99 10.55 3.53 -13.20
CA PHE A 99 10.45 4.01 -14.56
C PHE A 99 9.93 5.44 -14.58
N THR A 100 10.44 6.25 -15.48
CA THR A 100 9.96 7.63 -15.67
C THR A 100 9.26 7.72 -17.03
N ALA A 101 8.00 8.16 -17.02
CA ALA A 101 7.23 8.37 -18.22
C ALA A 101 7.63 9.70 -18.89
N PRO A 102 7.30 9.89 -20.19
CA PRO A 102 7.62 11.15 -20.89
C PRO A 102 7.02 12.40 -20.24
N ASP A 103 5.92 12.26 -19.50
CA ASP A 103 5.28 13.38 -18.77
C ASP A 103 5.92 13.67 -17.41
N GLY A 104 6.97 12.93 -17.03
CA GLY A 104 7.65 13.08 -15.75
C GLY A 104 7.10 12.21 -14.63
N SER A 105 6.01 11.50 -14.86
CA SER A 105 5.45 10.58 -13.87
C SER A 105 6.39 9.41 -13.64
N ARG A 106 6.43 8.92 -12.39
CA ARG A 106 7.24 7.78 -12.02
C ARG A 106 6.39 6.58 -11.68
N TYR A 107 6.83 5.42 -12.14
CA TYR A 107 6.14 4.15 -11.90
C TYR A 107 7.13 3.14 -11.37
N SER A 108 6.70 2.31 -10.43
CA SER A 108 7.48 1.16 -9.96
C SER A 108 6.92 -0.10 -10.59
N GLY A 109 7.81 -0.97 -11.06
CA GLY A 109 7.42 -2.24 -11.66
C GLY A 109 8.29 -3.37 -11.17
N LEU A 110 7.69 -4.56 -11.02
CA LEU A 110 8.40 -5.78 -10.67
C LEU A 110 8.85 -6.46 -11.96
N VAL A 111 10.16 -6.70 -12.06
CA VAL A 111 10.72 -7.44 -13.20
C VAL A 111 10.43 -8.93 -12.99
N ARG A 112 9.55 -9.50 -13.79
CA ARG A 112 9.15 -10.91 -13.66
C ARG A 112 10.02 -11.85 -14.47
N GLU A 113 10.35 -11.43 -15.70
CA GLU A 113 11.16 -12.22 -16.61
C GLU A 113 12.10 -11.30 -17.38
N ILE A 114 13.29 -11.77 -17.69
CA ILE A 114 14.28 -11.04 -18.48
C ILE A 114 14.80 -11.94 -19.58
N ASP A 115 14.93 -11.39 -20.79
CA ASP A 115 15.68 -12.02 -21.88
C ASP A 115 16.66 -11.00 -22.46
N ASP A 116 17.37 -11.37 -23.54
CA ASP A 116 18.40 -10.52 -24.14
C ASP A 116 17.86 -9.25 -24.77
N ARG A 117 16.56 -9.19 -25.05
CA ARG A 117 15.93 -8.08 -25.80
C ARG A 117 14.91 -7.30 -25.00
N SER A 118 14.28 -7.94 -24.02
CA SER A 118 13.16 -7.34 -23.31
C SER A 118 13.05 -7.90 -21.90
N ALA A 119 12.17 -7.27 -21.13
CA ALA A 119 11.79 -7.76 -19.80
C ALA A 119 10.28 -7.68 -19.65
N LEU A 120 9.71 -8.63 -18.95
CA LEU A 120 8.29 -8.62 -18.61
C LEU A 120 8.15 -7.92 -17.27
N ILE A 121 7.47 -6.77 -17.28
CA ILE A 121 7.35 -5.89 -16.10
C ILE A 121 5.89 -5.90 -15.63
N ASP A 122 5.71 -6.13 -14.33
CA ASP A 122 4.41 -6.07 -13.68
C ASP A 122 4.28 -4.74 -12.95
N PHE A 123 3.41 -3.86 -13.44
CA PHE A 123 3.19 -2.54 -12.87
C PHE A 123 2.06 -2.53 -11.84
N ASN A 124 1.49 -3.67 -11.49
CA ASN A 124 0.51 -3.75 -10.41
C ASN A 124 1.16 -3.37 -9.07
N HIS A 125 0.36 -2.83 -8.17
CA HIS A 125 0.81 -2.66 -6.80
C HIS A 125 1.20 -4.04 -6.23
N PRO A 126 2.27 -4.13 -5.42
CA PRO A 126 2.69 -5.43 -4.87
C PRO A 126 1.60 -6.18 -4.10
N LEU A 127 0.62 -5.46 -3.57
CA LEU A 127 -0.49 -6.05 -2.83
C LEU A 127 -1.78 -6.15 -3.65
N ALA A 128 -1.75 -5.77 -4.92
CA ALA A 128 -2.93 -5.88 -5.79
C ALA A 128 -3.38 -7.34 -5.92
N GLY A 129 -4.68 -7.56 -5.87
CA GLY A 129 -5.26 -8.89 -5.92
C GLY A 129 -5.15 -9.68 -4.62
N LYS A 130 -4.66 -9.06 -3.55
CA LYS A 130 -4.47 -9.72 -2.26
C LYS A 130 -5.40 -9.13 -1.21
N SER A 131 -6.03 -10.01 -0.43
CA SER A 131 -6.72 -9.59 0.79
C SER A 131 -5.68 -9.23 1.85
N ILE A 132 -6.01 -8.32 2.74
CA ILE A 132 -5.11 -7.93 3.82
C ILE A 132 -5.85 -7.84 5.15
N HIS A 133 -5.10 -7.91 6.24
CA HIS A 133 -5.58 -7.59 7.58
C HIS A 133 -5.02 -6.23 7.97
N PHE A 134 -5.90 -5.35 8.42
CA PHE A 134 -5.54 -4.01 8.86
C PHE A 134 -5.83 -3.91 10.36
N GLU A 135 -4.79 -3.98 11.16
CA GLU A 135 -4.89 -3.90 12.62
C GLU A 135 -4.61 -2.47 13.06
N VAL A 136 -5.46 -1.93 13.92
CA VAL A 136 -5.31 -0.56 14.44
C VAL A 136 -5.46 -0.54 15.94
N GLN A 137 -4.70 0.34 16.58
CA GLN A 137 -4.87 0.70 17.99
C GLN A 137 -4.87 2.22 18.09
N VAL A 138 -6.03 2.80 18.36
CA VAL A 138 -6.18 4.24 18.41
C VAL A 138 -5.64 4.75 19.73
N ILE A 139 -4.68 5.68 19.67
CA ILE A 139 -4.05 6.25 20.86
C ILE A 139 -4.71 7.58 21.22
N GLY A 140 -4.92 8.45 20.24
CA GLY A 140 -5.54 9.74 20.49
C GLY A 140 -6.11 10.37 19.24
N ILE A 141 -6.99 11.33 19.44
CA ILE A 141 -7.68 12.05 18.37
C ILE A 141 -7.61 13.54 18.69
N SER A 142 -7.24 14.33 17.72
CA SER A 142 -7.20 15.79 17.82
C SER A 142 -8.18 16.47 16.89
#